data_8e27e5b5137d3019b0b188cd253b61bc
#
_entry.id   8e27e5b5137d3019b0b188cd253b61bc
#
_cell.length_a   1.000
_cell.length_b   1.000
_cell.length_c   1.000
_cell.angle_alpha   90.00
_cell.angle_beta   90.00
_cell.angle_gamma   90.00
#
_symmetry.space_group_name_H-M   'P 1'
#
loop_
_entity.id
_entity.type
_entity.pdbx_description
1 polymer ?
#
loop_
_entity_poly.entity_id
_entity_poly.type
_entity_poly.pdbx_seq_one_letter_code
_entity_poly.pdbx_strand_id
1 'polypeptide(L)'
;MIQPILNLMNLNKSFGAIKATSDLSLTVMPGEIHALIGPNGAGKTTLIQQIYGAQKQDSGQISLNGSEITALSVPDRVKAGIGRSFQISNVLMDFTVMENGIIAEQARLGQSFRFLQPAFSDEQLLRGGKAILQRVGLEKRAEQRVGDLAHGE
;
A
#
# COMPACT_ATOMS: atom_id res chain seq x y z
N MET A 1 20.19 13.86 13.95
CA MET A 1 20.32 13.28 12.58
C MET A 1 18.94 12.82 12.14
N ILE A 2 18.53 13.18 10.93
CA ILE A 2 17.24 12.73 10.37
C ILE A 2 17.39 11.26 10.02
N GLN A 3 16.50 10.42 10.55
CA GLN A 3 16.50 8.98 10.23
C GLN A 3 15.78 8.72 8.89
N PRO A 4 16.27 7.76 8.09
CA PRO A 4 15.58 7.36 6.87
C PRO A 4 14.22 6.72 7.18
N ILE A 5 13.24 7.00 6.30
CA ILE A 5 11.92 6.36 6.38
C ILE A 5 11.99 4.91 5.92
N LEU A 6 12.77 4.63 4.88
CA LEU A 6 13.01 3.27 4.36
C LEU A 6 14.50 3.06 4.21
N ASN A 7 15.00 1.94 4.70
CA ASN A 7 16.40 1.54 4.54
C ASN A 7 16.48 0.07 4.12
N LEU A 8 17.16 -0.17 3.01
CA LEU A 8 17.45 -1.49 2.46
C LEU A 8 18.95 -1.73 2.61
N MET A 9 19.35 -2.87 3.15
CA MET A 9 20.75 -3.22 3.34
C MET A 9 21.06 -4.59 2.73
N ASN A 10 21.98 -4.60 1.77
CA ASN A 10 22.56 -5.78 1.14
C ASN A 10 21.50 -6.80 0.66
N LEU A 11 20.41 -6.30 0.05
CA LEU A 11 19.33 -7.16 -0.45
C LEU A 11 19.82 -8.01 -1.61
N ASN A 12 19.57 -9.30 -1.50
CA ASN A 12 19.84 -10.28 -2.53
C ASN A 12 18.59 -11.08 -2.86
N LYS A 13 18.35 -11.31 -4.15
CA LYS A 13 17.30 -12.21 -4.64
C LYS A 13 17.71 -12.84 -5.94
N SER A 14 17.64 -14.17 -5.98
CA SER A 14 17.90 -14.95 -7.19
C SER A 14 16.71 -15.85 -7.52
N PHE A 15 16.48 -16.07 -8.79
CA PHE A 15 15.53 -17.04 -9.35
C PHE A 15 16.33 -18.02 -10.22
N GLY A 16 16.74 -19.13 -9.65
CA GLY A 16 17.71 -20.02 -10.29
C GLY A 16 19.03 -19.30 -10.57
N ALA A 17 19.46 -19.25 -11.81
CA ALA A 17 20.69 -18.56 -12.23
C ALA A 17 20.55 -17.04 -12.38
N ILE A 18 19.33 -16.51 -12.34
CA ILE A 18 19.06 -15.09 -12.57
C ILE A 18 19.10 -14.33 -11.23
N LYS A 19 20.04 -13.39 -11.08
CA LYS A 19 20.09 -12.48 -9.94
C LYS A 19 19.18 -11.27 -10.23
N ALA A 20 18.05 -11.17 -9.52
CA ALA A 20 17.11 -10.06 -9.65
C ALA A 20 17.50 -8.85 -8.80
N THR A 21 18.05 -9.08 -7.61
CA THR A 21 18.74 -8.06 -6.79
C THR A 21 20.06 -8.65 -6.33
N SER A 22 21.14 -7.84 -6.35
CA SER A 22 22.47 -8.28 -5.95
C SER A 22 23.12 -7.19 -5.12
N ASP A 23 23.32 -7.47 -3.84
CA ASP A 23 23.94 -6.58 -2.84
C ASP A 23 23.36 -5.16 -2.87
N LEU A 24 22.03 -5.06 -3.05
CA LEU A 24 21.36 -3.79 -3.23
C LEU A 24 21.12 -3.11 -1.88
N SER A 25 21.67 -1.92 -1.74
CA SER A 25 21.43 -1.05 -0.59
C SER A 25 20.83 0.27 -1.07
N LEU A 26 19.79 0.74 -0.40
CA LEU A 26 19.04 1.95 -0.76
C LEU A 26 18.48 2.60 0.49
N THR A 27 18.55 3.91 0.56
CA THR A 27 17.98 4.71 1.64
C THR A 27 17.02 5.74 1.06
N VAL A 28 15.82 5.84 1.63
CA VAL A 28 14.81 6.86 1.28
C VAL A 28 14.55 7.72 2.51
N MET A 29 14.65 9.05 2.35
CA MET A 29 14.44 10.01 3.43
C MET A 29 12.97 10.43 3.52
N PRO A 30 12.51 10.91 4.70
CA PRO A 30 11.17 11.47 4.81
C PRO A 30 10.95 12.62 3.83
N GLY A 31 9.79 12.61 3.13
CA GLY A 31 9.42 13.61 2.13
C GLY A 31 10.13 13.47 0.77
N GLU A 32 10.96 12.45 0.60
CA GLU A 32 11.65 12.18 -0.66
C GLU A 32 10.73 11.43 -1.65
N ILE A 33 10.82 11.81 -2.94
CA ILE A 33 10.31 11.03 -4.06
C ILE A 33 11.48 10.31 -4.70
N HIS A 34 11.52 9.00 -4.59
CA HIS A 34 12.60 8.18 -5.11
C HIS A 34 12.15 7.41 -6.36
N ALA A 35 12.77 7.68 -7.51
CA ALA A 35 12.47 7.03 -8.77
C ALA A 35 13.37 5.82 -9.01
N LEU A 36 12.77 4.67 -9.31
CA LEU A 36 13.47 3.45 -9.70
C LEU A 36 13.40 3.29 -11.21
N ILE A 37 14.50 3.57 -11.90
CA ILE A 37 14.59 3.59 -13.37
C ILE A 37 15.51 2.46 -13.85
N GLY A 38 15.20 1.87 -14.99
CA GLY A 38 16.02 0.84 -15.63
C GLY A 38 15.25 0.06 -16.70
N PRO A 39 15.92 -0.75 -17.52
CA PRO A 39 15.30 -1.54 -18.59
C PRO A 39 14.34 -2.60 -18.03
N ASN A 40 13.56 -3.23 -18.93
CA ASN A 40 12.75 -4.38 -18.58
C ASN A 40 13.66 -5.54 -18.15
N GLY A 41 13.25 -6.27 -17.11
CA GLY A 41 14.07 -7.35 -16.55
C GLY A 41 15.16 -6.91 -15.54
N ALA A 42 15.36 -5.60 -15.30
CA ALA A 42 16.37 -5.09 -14.36
C ALA A 42 16.05 -5.33 -12.87
N GLY A 43 15.04 -6.12 -12.53
CA GLY A 43 14.71 -6.43 -11.13
C GLY A 43 13.83 -5.40 -10.41
N LYS A 44 13.39 -4.30 -11.07
CA LYS A 44 12.58 -3.24 -10.44
C LYS A 44 11.34 -3.78 -9.74
N THR A 45 10.56 -4.59 -10.44
CA THR A 45 9.34 -5.21 -9.88
C THR A 45 9.67 -6.11 -8.70
N THR A 46 10.75 -6.89 -8.79
CA THR A 46 11.21 -7.75 -7.70
C THR A 46 11.59 -6.94 -6.47
N LEU A 47 12.33 -5.83 -6.66
CA LEU A 47 12.68 -4.94 -5.54
C LEU A 47 11.44 -4.36 -4.87
N ILE A 48 10.49 -3.84 -5.65
CA ILE A 48 9.22 -3.35 -5.11
C ILE A 48 8.48 -4.45 -4.35
N GLN A 49 8.44 -5.68 -4.90
CA GLN A 49 7.82 -6.84 -4.26
C GLN A 49 8.51 -7.23 -2.95
N GLN A 50 9.84 -7.10 -2.87
CA GLN A 50 10.59 -7.32 -1.63
C GLN A 50 10.24 -6.24 -0.59
N ILE A 51 10.14 -4.97 -0.98
CA ILE A 51 9.82 -3.86 -0.07
C ILE A 51 8.45 -4.05 0.57
N TYR A 52 7.40 -4.39 -0.20
CA TYR A 52 6.08 -4.56 0.39
C TYR A 52 5.80 -6.00 0.89
N GLY A 53 6.74 -6.95 0.71
CA GLY A 53 6.71 -8.26 1.34
C GLY A 53 6.06 -9.38 0.51
N ALA A 54 5.68 -9.15 -0.76
CA ALA A 54 5.15 -10.20 -1.62
C ALA A 54 6.24 -11.15 -2.14
N GLN A 55 7.49 -10.69 -2.21
CA GLN A 55 8.65 -11.50 -2.56
C GLN A 55 9.64 -11.47 -1.41
N LYS A 56 9.93 -12.66 -0.85
CA LYS A 56 10.95 -12.77 0.19
C LYS A 56 12.35 -12.69 -0.45
N GLN A 57 13.22 -11.88 0.14
CA GLN A 57 14.64 -11.82 -0.20
C GLN A 57 15.38 -13.10 0.25
N ASP A 58 16.50 -13.41 -0.39
CA ASP A 58 17.36 -14.51 -0.01
C ASP A 58 18.28 -14.10 1.15
N SER A 59 18.73 -12.82 1.15
CA SER A 59 19.48 -12.21 2.25
C SER A 59 19.33 -10.70 2.25
N GLY A 60 19.81 -10.06 3.32
CA GLY A 60 19.72 -8.61 3.53
C GLY A 60 18.56 -8.22 4.43
N GLN A 61 18.45 -6.93 4.73
CA GLN A 61 17.50 -6.40 5.69
C GLN A 61 16.70 -5.23 5.12
N ILE A 62 15.47 -5.11 5.57
CA ILE A 62 14.56 -3.99 5.24
C ILE A 62 14.08 -3.37 6.55
N SER A 63 14.27 -2.07 6.71
CA SER A 63 13.78 -1.32 7.86
C SER A 63 12.89 -0.17 7.43
N LEU A 64 11.83 0.08 8.19
CA LEU A 64 10.89 1.19 8.02
C LEU A 64 10.85 2.00 9.33
N ASN A 65 11.09 3.31 9.24
CA ASN A 65 11.15 4.19 10.42
C ASN A 65 12.08 3.65 11.53
N GLY A 66 13.21 3.05 11.16
CA GLY A 66 14.16 2.43 12.07
C GLY A 66 13.77 1.04 12.62
N SER A 67 12.57 0.56 12.35
CA SER A 67 12.11 -0.77 12.77
C SER A 67 12.34 -1.79 11.65
N GLU A 68 12.91 -2.95 11.98
CA GLU A 68 13.12 -4.02 11.01
C GLU A 68 11.77 -4.66 10.62
N ILE A 69 11.52 -4.73 9.31
CA ILE A 69 10.31 -5.31 8.73
C ILE A 69 10.60 -6.52 7.82
N THR A 70 11.83 -6.97 7.78
CA THR A 70 12.33 -8.02 6.87
C THR A 70 11.46 -9.28 6.87
N ALA A 71 11.05 -9.75 8.05
CA ALA A 71 10.27 -10.97 8.22
C ALA A 71 8.74 -10.73 8.27
N LEU A 72 8.27 -9.48 8.25
CA LEU A 72 6.85 -9.17 8.36
C LEU A 72 6.08 -9.60 7.12
N SER A 73 4.85 -10.08 7.34
CA SER A 73 3.89 -10.36 6.29
C SER A 73 3.43 -9.09 5.57
N VAL A 74 2.83 -9.23 4.37
CA VAL A 74 2.26 -8.08 3.64
C VAL A 74 1.26 -7.28 4.50
N PRO A 75 0.27 -7.92 5.18
CA PRO A 75 -0.65 -7.20 6.05
C PRO A 75 0.04 -6.45 7.20
N ASP A 76 1.10 -7.02 7.77
CA ASP A 76 1.81 -6.36 8.88
C ASP A 76 2.69 -5.20 8.40
N ARG A 77 3.25 -5.27 7.19
CA ARG A 77 3.94 -4.14 6.55
C ARG A 77 2.97 -3.00 6.23
N VAL A 78 1.74 -3.32 5.81
CA VAL A 78 0.69 -2.30 5.62
C VAL A 78 0.37 -1.61 6.95
N LYS A 79 0.21 -2.37 8.06
CA LYS A 79 0.02 -1.81 9.40
C LYS A 79 1.23 -0.96 9.86
N ALA A 80 2.44 -1.34 9.45
CA ALA A 80 3.66 -0.56 9.71
C ALA A 80 3.75 0.74 8.89
N GLY A 81 2.89 0.92 7.86
CA GLY A 81 2.79 2.14 7.07
C GLY A 81 3.24 2.04 5.61
N ILE A 82 3.53 0.84 5.10
CA ILE A 82 3.81 0.65 3.66
C ILE A 82 2.51 0.57 2.89
N GLY A 83 2.24 1.58 2.06
CA GLY A 83 1.18 1.57 1.07
C GLY A 83 1.70 1.22 -0.32
N ARG A 84 0.85 0.60 -1.14
CA ARG A 84 1.11 0.37 -2.55
C ARG A 84 -0.11 0.75 -3.38
N SER A 85 0.09 1.53 -4.43
CA SER A 85 -0.89 1.69 -5.49
C SER A 85 -0.79 0.53 -6.47
N PHE A 86 -1.93 0.14 -7.05
CA PHE A 86 -2.00 -0.88 -8.07
C PHE A 86 -2.37 -0.23 -9.40
N GLN A 87 -1.88 -0.80 -10.49
CA GLN A 87 -2.18 -0.34 -11.85
C GLN A 87 -3.66 -0.59 -12.20
N ILE A 88 -4.23 -1.67 -11.68
CA ILE A 88 -5.67 -1.97 -11.75
C ILE A 88 -6.25 -1.70 -10.37
N SER A 89 -7.17 -0.76 -10.29
CA SER A 89 -7.86 -0.43 -9.04
C SER A 89 -8.78 -1.57 -8.63
N ASN A 90 -8.57 -2.11 -7.42
CA ASN A 90 -9.44 -3.13 -6.82
C ASN A 90 -10.54 -2.46 -5.99
N VAL A 91 -11.33 -1.60 -6.64
CA VAL A 91 -12.53 -1.02 -6.03
C VAL A 91 -13.72 -1.95 -6.25
N LEU A 92 -14.69 -1.92 -5.36
CA LEU A 92 -15.91 -2.70 -5.47
C LEU A 92 -16.89 -1.96 -6.38
N MET A 93 -16.95 -2.41 -7.64
CA MET A 93 -17.68 -1.72 -8.72
C MET A 93 -19.19 -1.65 -8.47
N ASP A 94 -19.77 -2.67 -7.83
CA ASP A 94 -21.21 -2.73 -7.50
C ASP A 94 -21.60 -1.86 -6.29
N PHE A 95 -20.59 -1.36 -5.57
CA PHE A 95 -20.77 -0.54 -4.38
C PHE A 95 -20.72 0.95 -4.75
N THR A 96 -21.35 1.77 -3.93
CA THR A 96 -21.27 3.22 -4.07
C THR A 96 -19.85 3.73 -3.72
N VAL A 97 -19.57 4.95 -4.11
CA VAL A 97 -18.33 5.64 -3.74
C VAL A 97 -18.21 5.75 -2.22
N MET A 98 -19.33 6.03 -1.52
CA MET A 98 -19.37 6.08 -0.05
C MET A 98 -19.07 4.72 0.58
N GLU A 99 -19.65 3.65 0.08
CA GLU A 99 -19.41 2.29 0.58
C GLU A 99 -17.94 1.90 0.45
N ASN A 100 -17.32 2.19 -0.69
CA ASN A 100 -15.88 2.00 -0.87
C ASN A 100 -15.06 2.83 0.13
N GLY A 101 -15.46 4.09 0.37
CA GLY A 101 -14.82 4.96 1.38
C GLY A 101 -14.94 4.40 2.81
N ILE A 102 -16.10 3.87 3.17
CA ILE A 102 -16.35 3.23 4.47
C ILE A 102 -15.48 1.99 4.65
N ILE A 103 -15.37 1.14 3.61
CA ILE A 103 -14.53 -0.07 3.63
C ILE A 103 -13.06 0.30 3.82
N ALA A 104 -12.59 1.34 3.12
CA ALA A 104 -11.23 1.83 3.28
C ALA A 104 -10.95 2.33 4.71
N GLU A 105 -11.90 3.07 5.30
CA GLU A 105 -11.80 3.54 6.68
C GLU A 105 -11.84 2.39 7.69
N GLN A 106 -12.72 1.41 7.48
CA GLN A 106 -12.79 0.20 8.31
C GLN A 106 -11.49 -0.58 8.30
N ALA A 107 -10.86 -0.72 7.13
CA ALA A 107 -9.55 -1.34 7.00
C ALA A 107 -8.46 -0.53 7.74
N ARG A 108 -8.48 0.80 7.61
CA ARG A 108 -7.54 1.71 8.30
C ARG A 108 -7.65 1.59 9.83
N LEU A 109 -8.86 1.44 10.35
CA LEU A 109 -9.11 1.28 11.80
C LEU A 109 -8.83 -0.13 12.32
N GLY A 110 -8.50 -1.09 11.44
CA GLY A 110 -8.30 -2.49 11.81
C GLY A 110 -9.58 -3.20 12.25
N GLN A 111 -10.75 -2.69 11.85
CA GLN A 111 -12.07 -3.18 12.27
C GLN A 111 -12.74 -4.11 11.24
N SER A 112 -11.96 -4.76 10.38
CA SER A 112 -12.46 -5.55 9.25
C SER A 112 -13.38 -6.73 9.62
N PHE A 113 -13.44 -7.12 10.88
CA PHE A 113 -14.29 -8.21 11.38
C PHE A 113 -15.50 -7.76 12.23
N ARG A 114 -15.83 -6.45 12.23
CA ARG A 114 -17.04 -5.94 12.91
C ARG A 114 -18.26 -6.12 11.99
N PHE A 115 -18.94 -7.27 12.09
CA PHE A 115 -20.09 -7.62 11.28
C PHE A 115 -21.42 -7.65 12.07
N LEU A 116 -21.39 -7.30 13.37
CA LEU A 116 -22.60 -7.28 14.22
C LEU A 116 -23.39 -5.98 14.11
N GLN A 117 -22.84 -4.94 13.50
CA GLN A 117 -23.52 -3.66 13.27
C GLN A 117 -23.38 -3.26 11.80
N PRO A 118 -24.43 -2.73 11.17
CA PRO A 118 -24.33 -2.19 9.84
C PRO A 118 -23.29 -1.05 9.80
N ALA A 119 -22.39 -1.07 8.82
CA ALA A 119 -21.32 -0.06 8.71
C ALA A 119 -21.87 1.38 8.58
N PHE A 120 -23.05 1.53 7.98
CA PHE A 120 -23.76 2.81 7.86
C PHE A 120 -24.37 3.34 9.18
N SER A 121 -24.42 2.54 10.24
CA SER A 121 -24.84 3.01 11.56
C SER A 121 -23.66 3.45 12.44
N ASP A 122 -22.43 3.27 11.97
CA ASP A 122 -21.21 3.68 12.66
C ASP A 122 -20.78 5.09 12.21
N GLU A 123 -21.04 6.09 13.06
CA GLU A 123 -20.71 7.49 12.77
C GLU A 123 -19.21 7.72 12.54
N GLN A 124 -18.34 6.93 13.15
CA GLN A 124 -16.89 7.04 12.95
C GLN A 124 -16.51 6.62 11.54
N LEU A 125 -17.06 5.51 11.06
CA LEU A 125 -16.84 5.03 9.69
C LEU A 125 -17.43 5.99 8.66
N LEU A 126 -18.63 6.52 8.89
CA LEU A 126 -19.25 7.52 8.02
C LEU A 126 -18.40 8.80 7.93
N ARG A 127 -17.93 9.32 9.05
CA ARG A 127 -17.07 10.52 9.06
C ARG A 127 -15.75 10.27 8.35
N GLY A 128 -15.13 9.12 8.60
CA GLY A 128 -13.87 8.74 7.94
C GLY A 128 -14.05 8.57 6.44
N GLY A 129 -15.10 7.85 6.00
CA GLY A 129 -15.45 7.70 4.59
C GLY A 129 -15.65 9.04 3.90
N LYS A 130 -16.45 9.95 4.49
CA LYS A 130 -16.65 11.32 3.96
C LYS A 130 -15.33 12.09 3.84
N ALA A 131 -14.46 12.01 4.84
CA ALA A 131 -13.16 12.68 4.79
C ALA A 131 -12.27 12.12 3.67
N ILE A 132 -12.31 10.82 3.40
CA ILE A 132 -11.62 10.21 2.25
C ILE A 132 -12.18 10.79 0.95
N LEU A 133 -13.51 10.80 0.78
CA LEU A 133 -14.16 11.31 -0.43
C LEU A 133 -13.80 12.79 -0.69
N GLN A 134 -13.77 13.62 0.34
CA GLN A 134 -13.36 15.03 0.24
C GLN A 134 -11.91 15.16 -0.26
N ARG A 135 -11.01 14.33 0.26
CA ARG A 135 -9.60 14.37 -0.15
C ARG A 135 -9.38 14.02 -1.63
N VAL A 136 -10.25 13.17 -2.19
CA VAL A 136 -10.18 12.77 -3.60
C VAL A 136 -11.20 13.52 -4.50
N GLY A 137 -11.98 14.46 -3.93
CA GLY A 137 -12.93 15.30 -4.68
C GLY A 137 -14.20 14.58 -5.15
N LEU A 138 -14.55 13.46 -4.52
CA LEU A 138 -15.70 12.62 -4.90
C LEU A 138 -16.93 12.75 -3.98
N GLU A 139 -16.97 13.73 -3.07
CA GLU A 139 -18.06 13.89 -2.11
C GLU A 139 -19.44 14.08 -2.78
N LYS A 140 -19.47 14.74 -3.95
CA LYS A 140 -20.72 14.96 -4.70
C LYS A 140 -21.24 13.72 -5.40
N ARG A 141 -20.43 12.66 -5.47
CA ARG A 141 -20.74 11.39 -6.12
C ARG A 141 -20.88 10.24 -5.13
N ALA A 142 -20.98 10.55 -3.83
CA ALA A 142 -20.99 9.58 -2.74
C ALA A 142 -21.98 8.43 -2.95
N GLU A 143 -23.16 8.74 -3.47
CA GLU A 143 -24.26 7.76 -3.69
C GLU A 143 -24.21 7.06 -5.06
N GLN A 144 -23.28 7.45 -5.95
CA GLN A 144 -23.15 6.81 -7.25
C GLN A 144 -22.38 5.48 -7.11
N ARG A 145 -22.76 4.49 -7.92
CA ARG A 145 -21.99 3.25 -8.01
C ARG A 145 -20.65 3.52 -8.71
N VAL A 146 -19.60 2.89 -8.22
CA VAL A 146 -18.27 3.07 -8.79
C VAL A 146 -18.21 2.60 -10.25
N GLY A 147 -18.94 1.52 -10.59
CA GLY A 147 -19.03 1.03 -11.96
C GLY A 147 -19.65 1.99 -12.97
N ASP A 148 -20.41 3.00 -12.50
CA ASP A 148 -21.06 4.01 -13.34
C ASP A 148 -20.19 5.28 -13.50
N LEU A 149 -19.04 5.35 -12.84
CA LEU A 149 -18.09 6.47 -12.98
C LEU A 149 -17.26 6.33 -14.25
N ALA A 150 -16.92 7.47 -14.86
CA ALA A 150 -16.03 7.47 -16.02
C ALA A 150 -14.61 7.03 -15.60
N HIS A 151 -13.92 6.32 -16.51
CA HIS A 151 -12.52 5.94 -16.31
C HIS A 151 -11.65 7.20 -16.14
N GLY A 152 -11.02 7.33 -14.95
CA GLY A 152 -10.16 8.47 -14.60
C GLY A 152 -10.74 9.43 -13.55
N GLU A 153 -11.93 9.14 -13.04
CA GLU A 153 -12.54 9.82 -11.88
C GLU A 153 -12.30 9.08 -10.56
#